data_0407aaf30bd46dbd67e6648001cde9c1
#
_entry.id   0407aaf30bd46dbd67e6648001cde9c1
#
_cell.length_a   1.000
_cell.length_b   1.000
_cell.length_c   1.000
_cell.angle_alpha   90.00
_cell.angle_beta   90.00
_cell.angle_gamma   90.00
#
_symmetry.space_group_name_H-M   'P 1'
#
loop_
_entity.id
_entity.type
_entity.pdbx_description
1 polymer ?
#
loop_
_entity_poly.entity_id
_entity_poly.type
_entity_poly.pdbx_seq_one_letter_code
_entity_poly.pdbx_strand_id
1 'polypeptide(L)'
;MPGAVLVAVVALGAAPAPAPKAPPQRIASLNLTADEVLVEILPVERLVAVTAASDDVGTSNIVGRVPPSVARFRKADLERLVALSADLVVVSEYTDPDFLYLLERSGLRYHRMEGMRSLAGNRQAILDLGTAVGARAGAEKLVARYDAVLADLARRLDGVTRPRVMYWASGMTAGGDTAIGALIESAGARNVGAEIGVAGIGNVGAERAFVADPDVVLIGVWPGARKSLVEHPLLSRLRAVRDGRVVEMPTELLVTLSQHAADASWYLASVLHPDRVPRSRP
;
A
#
# COMPACT_ATOMS: atom_id res chain seq x y z
N MET A 1 -37.73 40.16 -58.19
CA MET A 1 -37.49 38.74 -57.92
C MET A 1 -36.23 38.60 -57.09
N PRO A 2 -36.24 38.41 -55.76
CA PRO A 2 -35.05 38.12 -54.94
C PRO A 2 -34.79 36.64 -54.99
N GLY A 3 -33.55 36.26 -55.37
CA GLY A 3 -33.08 34.87 -55.36
C GLY A 3 -32.71 34.41 -53.98
N ALA A 4 -33.26 33.26 -53.54
CA ALA A 4 -32.95 32.60 -52.28
C ALA A 4 -31.60 31.85 -52.40
N VAL A 5 -30.64 32.20 -51.53
CA VAL A 5 -29.38 31.47 -51.35
C VAL A 5 -29.61 30.34 -50.33
N LEU A 6 -29.53 29.11 -50.82
CA LEU A 6 -29.62 27.89 -49.99
C LEU A 6 -28.24 27.65 -49.37
N VAL A 7 -28.09 27.87 -48.05
CA VAL A 7 -26.88 27.50 -47.28
C VAL A 7 -27.01 26.06 -46.88
N ALA A 8 -26.21 25.18 -47.49
CA ALA A 8 -26.09 23.79 -47.09
C ALA A 8 -25.23 23.69 -45.80
N VAL A 9 -25.83 23.34 -44.66
CA VAL A 9 -25.13 23.02 -43.42
C VAL A 9 -24.59 21.59 -43.54
N VAL A 10 -23.30 21.46 -43.76
CA VAL A 10 -22.60 20.16 -43.70
C VAL A 10 -22.42 19.81 -42.22
N ALA A 11 -23.21 18.85 -41.74
CA ALA A 11 -22.99 18.26 -40.40
C ALA A 11 -21.68 17.46 -40.40
N LEU A 12 -20.62 18.00 -39.76
CA LEU A 12 -19.44 17.20 -39.43
C LEU A 12 -19.86 16.08 -38.44
N GLY A 13 -19.97 14.88 -38.98
CA GLY A 13 -20.16 13.69 -38.14
C GLY A 13 -18.95 13.53 -37.21
N ALA A 14 -19.18 13.53 -35.87
CA ALA A 14 -18.16 13.20 -34.89
C ALA A 14 -17.62 11.80 -35.23
N ALA A 15 -16.31 11.68 -35.36
CA ALA A 15 -15.67 10.36 -35.50
C ALA A 15 -16.08 9.46 -34.31
N PRO A 16 -16.42 8.18 -34.56
CA PRO A 16 -16.78 7.28 -33.48
C PRO A 16 -15.61 7.19 -32.48
N ALA A 17 -15.93 7.28 -31.18
CA ALA A 17 -14.95 7.10 -30.12
C ALA A 17 -14.24 5.74 -30.32
N PRO A 18 -12.91 5.67 -30.13
CA PRO A 18 -12.18 4.41 -30.28
C PRO A 18 -12.83 3.33 -29.38
N ALA A 19 -13.07 2.15 -29.96
CA ALA A 19 -13.63 1.03 -29.23
C ALA A 19 -12.81 0.74 -27.97
N PRO A 20 -13.44 0.45 -26.82
CA PRO A 20 -12.71 0.16 -25.59
C PRO A 20 -11.77 -1.03 -25.85
N LYS A 21 -10.48 -0.84 -25.54
CA LYS A 21 -9.49 -1.92 -25.66
C LYS A 21 -9.93 -3.09 -24.80
N ALA A 22 -9.86 -4.31 -25.34
CA ALA A 22 -10.16 -5.53 -24.58
C ALA A 22 -9.35 -5.56 -23.25
N PRO A 23 -9.93 -6.13 -22.17
CA PRO A 23 -9.22 -6.27 -20.91
C PRO A 23 -7.91 -7.06 -21.10
N PRO A 24 -6.81 -6.65 -20.42
CA PRO A 24 -5.54 -7.36 -20.54
C PRO A 24 -5.69 -8.80 -20.02
N GLN A 25 -5.02 -9.75 -20.69
CA GLN A 25 -5.08 -11.19 -20.34
C GLN A 25 -3.76 -11.72 -19.81
N ARG A 26 -2.65 -10.99 -20.00
CA ARG A 26 -1.29 -11.39 -19.62
C ARG A 26 -0.64 -10.29 -18.79
N ILE A 27 -0.95 -10.30 -17.51
CA ILE A 27 -0.59 -9.22 -16.59
C ILE A 27 0.72 -9.58 -15.88
N ALA A 28 1.71 -8.71 -15.97
CA ALA A 28 2.94 -8.78 -15.20
C ALA A 28 2.93 -7.69 -14.13
N SER A 29 3.13 -8.05 -12.87
CA SER A 29 3.25 -7.11 -11.78
C SER A 29 4.71 -6.99 -11.30
N LEU A 30 5.16 -5.76 -11.12
CA LEU A 30 6.48 -5.40 -10.58
C LEU A 30 6.34 -4.65 -9.24
N ASN A 31 5.22 -4.83 -8.56
CA ASN A 31 4.89 -4.17 -7.30
C ASN A 31 4.15 -5.13 -6.36
N LEU A 32 4.72 -5.42 -5.19
CA LEU A 32 4.13 -6.35 -4.22
C LEU A 32 2.70 -5.94 -3.81
N THR A 33 2.43 -4.65 -3.64
CA THR A 33 1.06 -4.18 -3.35
C THR A 33 0.08 -4.58 -4.45
N ALA A 34 0.50 -4.47 -5.72
CA ALA A 34 -0.31 -4.94 -6.85
C ALA A 34 -0.46 -6.46 -6.84
N ASP A 35 0.60 -7.22 -6.54
CA ASP A 35 0.54 -8.68 -6.44
C ASP A 35 -0.55 -9.12 -5.46
N GLU A 36 -0.57 -8.51 -4.26
CA GLU A 36 -1.54 -8.80 -3.20
C GLU A 36 -2.99 -8.50 -3.64
N VAL A 37 -3.20 -7.41 -4.37
CA VAL A 37 -4.53 -7.04 -4.89
C VAL A 37 -4.94 -7.96 -6.06
N LEU A 38 -4.03 -8.19 -7.02
CA LEU A 38 -4.31 -8.96 -8.24
C LEU A 38 -4.69 -10.41 -7.93
N VAL A 39 -4.03 -11.05 -6.96
CA VAL A 39 -4.35 -12.41 -6.51
C VAL A 39 -5.78 -12.52 -5.95
N GLU A 40 -6.34 -11.43 -5.41
CA GLU A 40 -7.71 -11.39 -4.89
C GLU A 40 -8.77 -11.15 -5.96
N ILE A 41 -8.44 -10.38 -7.00
CA ILE A 41 -9.44 -9.89 -7.96
C ILE A 41 -9.38 -10.56 -9.34
N LEU A 42 -8.33 -11.34 -9.61
CA LEU A 42 -8.13 -12.00 -10.91
C LEU A 42 -8.04 -13.52 -10.80
N PRO A 43 -8.48 -14.26 -11.84
CA PRO A 43 -8.03 -15.61 -12.07
C PRO A 43 -6.50 -15.62 -12.24
N VAL A 44 -5.82 -16.57 -11.58
CA VAL A 44 -4.35 -16.64 -11.55
C VAL A 44 -3.73 -16.86 -12.92
N GLU A 45 -4.48 -17.44 -13.84
CA GLU A 45 -4.07 -17.70 -15.24
C GLU A 45 -3.79 -16.40 -16.02
N ARG A 46 -4.33 -15.28 -15.56
CA ARG A 46 -4.04 -13.94 -16.14
C ARG A 46 -2.75 -13.34 -15.62
N LEU A 47 -2.16 -13.88 -14.54
CA LEU A 47 -0.89 -13.42 -14.01
C LEU A 47 0.25 -14.19 -14.69
N VAL A 48 1.08 -13.48 -15.46
CA VAL A 48 2.28 -14.06 -16.08
C VAL A 48 3.54 -13.83 -15.27
N ALA A 49 3.53 -12.79 -14.43
CA ALA A 49 4.62 -12.48 -13.51
C ALA A 49 4.14 -11.73 -12.28
N VAL A 50 4.84 -11.92 -11.16
CA VAL A 50 4.74 -11.16 -9.92
C VAL A 50 6.13 -10.85 -9.38
N THR A 51 6.24 -10.03 -8.34
CA THR A 51 7.52 -9.80 -7.67
C THR A 51 8.00 -11.07 -6.95
N ALA A 52 9.32 -11.24 -6.82
CA ALA A 52 9.87 -12.32 -5.97
C ALA A 52 9.53 -12.12 -4.49
N ALA A 53 9.23 -10.89 -4.09
CA ALA A 53 8.78 -10.56 -2.74
C ALA A 53 7.44 -11.22 -2.37
N SER A 54 6.62 -11.63 -3.35
CA SER A 54 5.38 -12.38 -3.11
C SER A 54 5.58 -13.69 -2.35
N ASP A 55 6.78 -14.29 -2.44
CA ASP A 55 7.13 -15.54 -1.75
C ASP A 55 7.87 -15.30 -0.42
N ASP A 56 8.15 -14.05 -0.04
CA ASP A 56 8.91 -13.71 1.17
C ASP A 56 7.99 -13.66 2.39
N VAL A 57 8.18 -14.61 3.33
CA VAL A 57 7.42 -14.75 4.57
C VAL A 57 7.50 -13.50 5.47
N GLY A 58 8.62 -12.74 5.39
CA GLY A 58 8.81 -11.53 6.19
C GLY A 58 8.21 -10.26 5.59
N THR A 59 7.61 -10.33 4.39
CA THR A 59 7.19 -9.11 3.66
C THR A 59 5.83 -9.25 3.00
N SER A 60 5.43 -10.47 2.59
CA SER A 60 4.24 -10.72 1.77
C SER A 60 3.08 -11.32 2.56
N ASN A 61 1.86 -10.81 2.31
CA ASN A 61 0.62 -11.37 2.84
C ASN A 61 0.02 -12.48 1.93
N ILE A 62 0.70 -12.85 0.83
CA ILE A 62 0.21 -13.82 -0.16
C ILE A 62 1.16 -14.99 -0.37
N VAL A 63 2.05 -15.28 0.58
CA VAL A 63 2.98 -16.40 0.50
C VAL A 63 2.24 -17.71 0.20
N GLY A 64 2.72 -18.45 -0.81
CA GLY A 64 2.13 -19.73 -1.23
C GLY A 64 0.83 -19.61 -2.06
N ARG A 65 0.32 -18.41 -2.31
CA ARG A 65 -0.91 -18.20 -3.10
C ARG A 65 -0.67 -18.11 -4.60
N VAL A 66 0.55 -17.78 -5.01
CA VAL A 66 0.93 -17.64 -6.42
C VAL A 66 1.60 -18.92 -6.92
N PRO A 67 1.06 -19.61 -7.95
CA PRO A 67 1.61 -20.87 -8.45
C PRO A 67 3.06 -20.70 -8.97
N PRO A 68 3.86 -21.77 -8.95
CA PRO A 68 5.23 -21.77 -9.51
C PRO A 68 5.31 -21.46 -11.01
N SER A 69 4.21 -21.66 -11.76
CA SER A 69 4.13 -21.35 -13.19
C SER A 69 4.16 -19.85 -13.49
N VAL A 70 3.81 -18.99 -12.53
CA VAL A 70 3.90 -17.54 -12.66
C VAL A 70 5.34 -17.12 -12.41
N ALA A 71 5.92 -16.32 -13.30
CA ALA A 71 7.32 -15.88 -13.18
C ALA A 71 7.53 -14.96 -11.97
N ARG A 72 8.75 -14.98 -11.40
CA ARG A 72 9.17 -14.13 -10.29
C ARG A 72 10.20 -13.10 -10.76
N PHE A 73 9.92 -11.82 -10.50
CA PHE A 73 10.83 -10.71 -10.83
C PHE A 73 11.50 -10.18 -9.56
N ARG A 74 12.84 -10.22 -9.51
CA ARG A 74 13.64 -9.56 -8.46
C ARG A 74 13.92 -8.09 -8.76
N LYS A 75 13.97 -7.77 -10.06
CA LYS A 75 14.16 -6.42 -10.60
C LYS A 75 13.37 -6.28 -11.90
N ALA A 76 13.07 -5.06 -12.28
CA ALA A 76 12.45 -4.75 -13.57
C ALA A 76 13.36 -5.22 -14.72
N ASP A 77 12.78 -5.89 -15.71
CA ASP A 77 13.49 -6.47 -16.86
C ASP A 77 12.54 -6.48 -18.08
N LEU A 78 12.79 -5.56 -19.01
CA LEU A 78 11.93 -5.35 -20.19
C LEU A 78 11.96 -6.55 -21.15
N GLU A 79 13.14 -7.14 -21.38
CA GLU A 79 13.27 -8.27 -22.31
C GLU A 79 12.46 -9.46 -21.82
N ARG A 80 12.50 -9.72 -20.52
CA ARG A 80 11.75 -10.79 -19.89
C ARG A 80 10.24 -10.53 -19.91
N LEU A 81 9.78 -9.28 -19.77
CA LEU A 81 8.37 -8.90 -19.93
C LEU A 81 7.86 -9.18 -21.35
N VAL A 82 8.66 -8.84 -22.37
CA VAL A 82 8.37 -9.12 -23.77
C VAL A 82 8.34 -10.63 -24.03
N ALA A 83 9.32 -11.37 -23.53
CA ALA A 83 9.38 -12.84 -23.67
C ALA A 83 8.16 -13.53 -23.03
N LEU A 84 7.63 -13.00 -21.92
CA LEU A 84 6.39 -13.45 -21.30
C LEU A 84 5.14 -12.99 -22.05
N SER A 85 5.27 -12.22 -23.13
CA SER A 85 4.15 -11.65 -23.88
C SER A 85 3.17 -10.89 -22.96
N ALA A 86 3.67 -10.12 -22.00
CA ALA A 86 2.83 -9.31 -21.15
C ALA A 86 2.08 -8.27 -21.97
N ASP A 87 0.78 -8.12 -21.74
CA ASP A 87 -0.07 -7.11 -22.40
C ASP A 87 -0.43 -5.93 -21.47
N LEU A 88 -0.14 -6.07 -20.18
CA LEU A 88 -0.16 -5.00 -19.17
C LEU A 88 0.94 -5.23 -18.14
N VAL A 89 1.71 -4.19 -17.83
CA VAL A 89 2.69 -4.18 -16.74
C VAL A 89 2.18 -3.28 -15.62
N VAL A 90 2.12 -3.79 -14.39
CA VAL A 90 1.76 -2.97 -13.22
C VAL A 90 3.02 -2.57 -12.48
N VAL A 91 3.18 -1.28 -12.25
CA VAL A 91 4.33 -0.66 -11.58
C VAL A 91 3.89 0.21 -10.40
N SER A 92 4.82 0.68 -9.57
CA SER A 92 4.52 1.59 -8.46
C SER A 92 4.89 3.03 -8.78
N GLU A 93 4.43 3.97 -7.96
CA GLU A 93 4.86 5.38 -8.00
C GLU A 93 6.36 5.56 -7.74
N TYR A 94 7.03 4.54 -7.16
CA TYR A 94 8.47 4.52 -6.88
C TYR A 94 9.30 3.83 -7.95
N THR A 95 8.69 3.42 -9.05
CA THR A 95 9.42 2.77 -10.16
C THR A 95 10.38 3.77 -10.80
N ASP A 96 11.58 3.28 -11.10
CA ASP A 96 12.66 4.05 -11.71
C ASP A 96 12.17 4.76 -12.99
N PRO A 97 12.36 6.08 -13.12
CA PRO A 97 11.96 6.85 -14.29
C PRO A 97 12.57 6.34 -15.61
N ASP A 98 13.80 5.84 -15.59
CA ASP A 98 14.46 5.29 -16.78
C ASP A 98 13.77 4.00 -17.24
N PHE A 99 13.32 3.18 -16.30
CA PHE A 99 12.54 1.99 -16.64
C PHE A 99 11.14 2.34 -17.18
N LEU A 100 10.47 3.36 -16.63
CA LEU A 100 9.20 3.87 -17.17
C LEU A 100 9.37 4.37 -18.62
N TYR A 101 10.44 5.12 -18.88
CA TYR A 101 10.79 5.56 -20.23
C TYR A 101 10.99 4.38 -21.20
N LEU A 102 11.66 3.30 -20.76
CA LEU A 102 11.83 2.09 -21.56
C LEU A 102 10.49 1.40 -21.84
N LEU A 103 9.59 1.31 -20.85
CA LEU A 103 8.24 0.76 -21.04
C LEU A 103 7.46 1.56 -22.10
N GLU A 104 7.46 2.89 -22.02
CA GLU A 104 6.80 3.76 -23.00
C GLU A 104 7.33 3.54 -24.41
N ARG A 105 8.66 3.48 -24.56
CA ARG A 105 9.30 3.26 -25.86
C ARG A 105 9.07 1.86 -26.44
N SER A 106 8.85 0.87 -25.60
CA SER A 106 8.57 -0.52 -26.04
C SER A 106 7.16 -0.71 -26.57
N GLY A 107 6.25 0.24 -26.31
CA GLY A 107 4.82 0.11 -26.62
C GLY A 107 4.05 -0.82 -25.70
N LEU A 108 4.67 -1.38 -24.64
CA LEU A 108 3.98 -2.15 -23.63
C LEU A 108 3.06 -1.22 -22.83
N ARG A 109 1.82 -1.64 -22.64
CA ARG A 109 0.89 -0.93 -21.77
C ARG A 109 1.35 -1.09 -20.34
N TYR A 110 1.29 -0.02 -19.55
CA TYR A 110 1.50 -0.12 -18.11
C TYR A 110 0.44 0.65 -17.31
N HIS A 111 0.25 0.24 -16.08
CA HIS A 111 -0.55 0.93 -15.07
C HIS A 111 0.35 1.24 -13.88
N ARG A 112 0.39 2.51 -13.48
CA ARG A 112 1.16 2.97 -12.33
C ARG A 112 0.23 3.15 -11.14
N MET A 113 0.47 2.38 -10.06
CA MET A 113 -0.25 2.57 -8.80
C MET A 113 0.32 3.79 -8.07
N GLU A 114 -0.54 4.70 -7.68
CA GLU A 114 -0.18 5.97 -7.05
C GLU A 114 -1.03 6.25 -5.80
N GLY A 115 -0.56 7.21 -4.97
CA GLY A 115 -1.33 7.71 -3.82
C GLY A 115 -1.37 6.77 -2.62
N MET A 116 -0.52 5.76 -2.56
CA MET A 116 -0.53 4.71 -1.52
C MET A 116 0.05 5.17 -0.16
N ARG A 117 -0.04 6.46 0.15
CA ARG A 117 0.46 7.03 1.42
C ARG A 117 -0.61 7.17 2.49
N SER A 118 -1.86 6.87 2.15
CA SER A 118 -3.01 6.97 3.04
C SER A 118 -4.00 5.84 2.80
N LEU A 119 -4.85 5.55 3.77
CA LEU A 119 -5.90 4.54 3.61
C LEU A 119 -6.88 4.88 2.49
N ALA A 120 -7.20 6.16 2.31
CA ALA A 120 -8.06 6.61 1.20
C ALA A 120 -7.36 6.46 -0.16
N GLY A 121 -6.06 6.77 -0.22
CA GLY A 121 -5.25 6.57 -1.42
C GLY A 121 -5.12 5.10 -1.79
N ASN A 122 -4.88 4.22 -0.82
CA ASN A 122 -4.86 2.76 -1.04
C ASN A 122 -6.19 2.26 -1.62
N ARG A 123 -7.30 2.72 -1.04
CA ARG A 123 -8.65 2.41 -1.53
C ARG A 123 -8.82 2.79 -3.02
N GLN A 124 -8.41 3.99 -3.39
CA GLN A 124 -8.51 4.47 -4.77
C GLN A 124 -7.58 3.69 -5.70
N ALA A 125 -6.33 3.44 -5.30
CA ALA A 125 -5.37 2.66 -6.07
C ALA A 125 -5.87 1.23 -6.38
N ILE A 126 -6.56 0.57 -5.43
CA ILE A 126 -7.19 -0.74 -5.65
C ILE A 126 -8.29 -0.65 -6.72
N LEU A 127 -9.14 0.39 -6.68
CA LEU A 127 -10.22 0.57 -7.66
C LEU A 127 -9.67 0.87 -9.06
N ASP A 128 -8.63 1.69 -9.14
CA ASP A 128 -7.99 2.07 -10.40
C ASP A 128 -7.27 0.88 -11.03
N LEU A 129 -6.56 0.08 -10.22
CA LEU A 129 -5.96 -1.17 -10.67
C LEU A 129 -7.04 -2.14 -11.18
N GLY A 130 -8.14 -2.32 -10.44
CA GLY A 130 -9.27 -3.14 -10.88
C GLY A 130 -9.84 -2.71 -12.22
N THR A 131 -9.91 -1.40 -12.47
CA THR A 131 -10.34 -0.84 -13.75
C THR A 131 -9.31 -1.12 -14.86
N ALA A 132 -8.02 -0.90 -14.59
CA ALA A 132 -6.94 -1.11 -15.55
C ALA A 132 -6.84 -2.57 -16.01
N VAL A 133 -7.09 -3.54 -15.11
CA VAL A 133 -7.05 -4.98 -15.43
C VAL A 133 -8.41 -5.54 -15.88
N GLY A 134 -9.45 -4.71 -15.98
CA GLY A 134 -10.80 -5.16 -16.36
C GLY A 134 -11.47 -6.07 -15.32
N ALA A 135 -11.17 -5.85 -14.04
CA ALA A 135 -11.73 -6.59 -12.89
C ALA A 135 -12.38 -5.64 -11.86
N ARG A 136 -12.98 -4.55 -12.32
CA ARG A 136 -13.57 -3.50 -11.49
C ARG A 136 -14.51 -4.02 -10.41
N ALA A 137 -15.41 -4.94 -10.75
CA ALA A 137 -16.35 -5.52 -9.79
C ALA A 137 -15.64 -6.31 -8.68
N GLY A 138 -14.52 -6.99 -8.99
CA GLY A 138 -13.68 -7.67 -7.99
C GLY A 138 -13.03 -6.67 -7.04
N ALA A 139 -12.47 -5.59 -7.58
CA ALA A 139 -11.86 -4.52 -6.79
C ALA A 139 -12.89 -3.80 -5.89
N GLU A 140 -14.11 -3.55 -6.37
CA GLU A 140 -15.20 -2.97 -5.56
C GLU A 140 -15.60 -3.87 -4.40
N LYS A 141 -15.69 -5.19 -4.60
CA LYS A 141 -15.92 -6.14 -3.52
C LYS A 141 -14.78 -6.16 -2.50
N LEU A 142 -13.54 -6.09 -2.97
CA LEU A 142 -12.36 -6.03 -2.11
C LEU A 142 -12.36 -4.75 -1.27
N VAL A 143 -12.62 -3.61 -1.89
CA VAL A 143 -12.73 -2.31 -1.23
C VAL A 143 -13.89 -2.27 -0.25
N ALA A 144 -15.03 -2.87 -0.56
CA ALA A 144 -16.16 -2.94 0.38
C ALA A 144 -15.79 -3.69 1.67
N ARG A 145 -14.99 -4.78 1.58
CA ARG A 145 -14.46 -5.48 2.76
C ARG A 145 -13.47 -4.62 3.54
N TYR A 146 -12.56 -3.95 2.83
CA TYR A 146 -11.60 -3.01 3.40
C TYR A 146 -12.29 -1.89 4.18
N ASP A 147 -13.28 -1.22 3.56
CA ASP A 147 -14.05 -0.13 4.15
C ASP A 147 -14.85 -0.62 5.38
N ALA A 148 -15.43 -1.82 5.32
CA ALA A 148 -16.18 -2.40 6.43
C ALA A 148 -15.30 -2.63 7.68
N VAL A 149 -14.06 -3.11 7.49
CA VAL A 149 -13.09 -3.30 8.59
C VAL A 149 -12.73 -1.96 9.23
N LEU A 150 -12.41 -0.96 8.42
CA LEU A 150 -12.04 0.38 8.93
C LEU A 150 -13.23 1.07 9.62
N ALA A 151 -14.44 0.92 9.09
CA ALA A 151 -15.64 1.48 9.71
C ALA A 151 -15.96 0.80 11.06
N ASP A 152 -15.81 -0.53 11.16
CA ASP A 152 -15.99 -1.24 12.43
C ASP A 152 -14.95 -0.80 13.45
N LEU A 153 -13.70 -0.68 13.02
CA LEU A 153 -12.60 -0.22 13.86
C LEU A 153 -12.86 1.20 14.38
N ALA A 154 -13.27 2.12 13.51
CA ALA A 154 -13.59 3.50 13.89
C ALA A 154 -14.70 3.57 14.97
N ARG A 155 -15.75 2.74 14.84
CA ARG A 155 -16.82 2.67 15.86
C ARG A 155 -16.31 2.16 17.20
N ARG A 156 -15.45 1.13 17.21
CA ARG A 156 -14.86 0.56 18.44
C ARG A 156 -13.94 1.53 19.15
N LEU A 157 -13.25 2.36 18.37
CA LEU A 157 -12.27 3.34 18.86
C LEU A 157 -12.90 4.70 19.18
N ASP A 158 -14.21 4.84 19.04
CA ASP A 158 -14.88 6.09 19.42
C ASP A 158 -14.73 6.36 20.93
N GLY A 159 -14.30 7.58 21.27
CA GLY A 159 -14.10 8.02 22.64
C GLY A 159 -12.92 7.37 23.39
N VAL A 160 -12.05 6.59 22.73
CA VAL A 160 -10.86 6.03 23.40
C VAL A 160 -9.80 7.10 23.68
N THR A 161 -9.03 6.91 24.75
CA THR A 161 -7.78 7.67 24.95
C THR A 161 -6.76 7.24 23.93
N ARG A 162 -6.23 8.18 23.14
CA ARG A 162 -5.28 7.91 22.05
C ARG A 162 -3.85 7.99 22.58
N PRO A 163 -3.13 6.84 22.72
CA PRO A 163 -1.74 6.85 23.14
C PRO A 163 -0.85 7.48 22.07
N ARG A 164 0.25 8.10 22.50
CA ARG A 164 1.27 8.67 21.61
C ARG A 164 2.22 7.55 21.15
N VAL A 165 2.19 7.22 19.85
CA VAL A 165 2.97 6.12 19.26
C VAL A 165 4.05 6.68 18.35
N MET A 166 5.29 6.25 18.56
CA MET A 166 6.42 6.53 17.66
C MET A 166 6.83 5.25 16.94
N TYR A 167 6.78 5.26 15.61
CA TYR A 167 7.47 4.26 14.82
C TYR A 167 8.99 4.47 14.93
N TRP A 168 9.75 3.40 15.12
CA TRP A 168 11.20 3.45 15.21
C TRP A 168 11.86 2.40 14.34
N ALA A 169 12.74 2.84 13.44
CA ALA A 169 13.57 1.99 12.60
C ALA A 169 14.98 2.62 12.45
N SER A 170 15.93 2.19 13.27
CA SER A 170 17.35 2.59 13.17
C SER A 170 17.56 4.10 13.04
N GLY A 171 16.92 4.89 13.89
CA GLY A 171 17.01 6.36 13.89
C GLY A 171 15.99 7.07 13.00
N MET A 172 15.17 6.34 12.27
CA MET A 172 14.11 6.88 11.42
C MET A 172 12.73 6.70 12.07
N THR A 173 11.82 7.61 11.74
CA THR A 173 10.40 7.54 12.12
C THR A 173 9.50 7.91 10.93
N ALA A 174 8.21 7.64 11.08
CA ALA A 174 7.18 7.96 10.08
C ALA A 174 6.40 9.19 10.50
N GLY A 175 6.33 10.19 9.64
CA GLY A 175 5.50 11.39 9.81
C GLY A 175 4.06 11.20 9.36
N GLY A 176 3.29 12.29 9.31
CA GLY A 176 1.85 12.25 9.02
C GLY A 176 1.50 11.83 7.59
N ASP A 177 2.33 12.16 6.61
CA ASP A 177 2.10 11.83 5.20
C ASP A 177 2.79 10.50 4.83
N THR A 178 2.47 9.45 5.58
CA THR A 178 3.01 8.10 5.35
C THR A 178 1.95 7.05 5.65
N ALA A 179 2.08 5.88 5.00
CA ALA A 179 1.21 4.74 5.29
C ALA A 179 1.31 4.28 6.77
N ILE A 180 2.51 4.32 7.35
CA ILE A 180 2.71 3.99 8.78
C ILE A 180 2.06 5.04 9.67
N GLY A 181 2.12 6.33 9.31
CA GLY A 181 1.41 7.39 10.02
C GLY A 181 -0.11 7.17 9.98
N ALA A 182 -0.66 6.87 8.80
CA ALA A 182 -2.07 6.55 8.62
C ALA A 182 -2.48 5.29 9.40
N LEU A 183 -1.62 4.26 9.44
CA LEU A 183 -1.81 3.06 10.26
C LEU A 183 -1.91 3.40 11.75
N ILE A 184 -0.97 4.20 12.29
CA ILE A 184 -0.97 4.61 13.69
C ILE A 184 -2.27 5.35 14.04
N GLU A 185 -2.68 6.30 13.19
CA GLU A 185 -3.89 7.11 13.43
C GLU A 185 -5.16 6.28 13.34
N SER A 186 -5.27 5.39 12.36
CA SER A 186 -6.43 4.50 12.20
C SER A 186 -6.57 3.49 13.33
N ALA A 187 -5.46 3.13 13.97
CA ALA A 187 -5.43 2.27 15.15
C ALA A 187 -5.80 3.00 16.46
N GLY A 188 -6.31 4.23 16.38
CA GLY A 188 -6.73 5.01 17.55
C GLY A 188 -5.58 5.58 18.37
N ALA A 189 -4.45 5.89 17.74
CA ALA A 189 -3.28 6.48 18.38
C ALA A 189 -2.96 7.87 17.78
N ARG A 190 -1.98 8.56 18.34
CA ARG A 190 -1.40 9.80 17.85
C ARG A 190 0.00 9.52 17.34
N ASN A 191 0.30 9.98 16.12
CA ASN A 191 1.62 9.77 15.52
C ASN A 191 2.63 10.80 16.04
N VAL A 192 3.57 10.36 16.88
CA VAL A 192 4.63 11.23 17.43
C VAL A 192 5.55 11.78 16.33
N GLY A 193 5.82 11.01 15.26
CA GLY A 193 6.59 11.50 14.13
C GLY A 193 5.96 12.74 13.49
N ALA A 194 4.64 12.75 13.32
CA ALA A 194 3.90 13.92 12.85
C ALA A 194 3.90 15.07 13.85
N GLU A 195 3.70 14.79 15.15
CA GLU A 195 3.72 15.80 16.22
C GLU A 195 5.04 16.59 16.28
N ILE A 196 6.16 15.90 16.05
CA ILE A 196 7.48 16.54 16.03
C ILE A 196 7.89 17.07 14.65
N GLY A 197 6.96 17.13 13.69
CA GLY A 197 7.15 17.77 12.39
C GLY A 197 8.01 16.98 11.40
N VAL A 198 8.05 15.65 11.50
CA VAL A 198 8.69 14.82 10.47
C VAL A 198 7.74 14.70 9.27
N ALA A 199 8.24 15.05 8.10
CA ALA A 199 7.56 14.84 6.83
C ALA A 199 8.04 13.53 6.19
N GLY A 200 7.11 12.68 5.73
CA GLY A 200 7.47 11.39 5.15
C GLY A 200 8.16 10.45 6.15
N ILE A 201 9.03 9.58 5.66
CA ILE A 201 9.96 8.80 6.50
C ILE A 201 11.23 9.63 6.67
N GLY A 202 11.54 9.99 7.91
CA GLY A 202 12.65 10.89 8.19
C GLY A 202 13.52 10.47 9.37
N ASN A 203 14.77 10.94 9.37
CA ASN A 203 15.68 10.75 10.48
C ASN A 203 15.25 11.60 11.67
N VAL A 204 15.11 10.98 12.84
CA VAL A 204 14.77 11.67 14.09
C VAL A 204 15.92 11.64 15.10
N GLY A 205 16.82 10.64 14.98
CA GLY A 205 17.87 10.43 15.97
C GLY A 205 17.36 10.04 17.36
N ALA A 206 18.26 9.48 18.17
CA ALA A 206 17.89 8.99 19.50
C ALA A 206 17.54 10.12 20.48
N GLU A 207 18.23 11.24 20.39
CA GLU A 207 18.04 12.39 21.28
C GLU A 207 16.65 13.00 21.10
N ARG A 208 16.26 13.21 19.86
CA ARG A 208 14.94 13.81 19.54
C ARG A 208 13.80 12.85 19.87
N ALA A 209 14.01 11.53 19.63
CA ALA A 209 13.07 10.50 20.05
C ALA A 209 12.93 10.45 21.58
N PHE A 210 14.03 10.60 22.31
CA PHE A 210 14.04 10.64 23.76
C PHE A 210 13.28 11.85 24.32
N VAL A 211 13.49 13.03 23.75
CA VAL A 211 12.77 14.26 24.15
C VAL A 211 11.28 14.16 23.85
N ALA A 212 10.91 13.49 22.75
CA ALA A 212 9.50 13.29 22.37
C ALA A 212 8.74 12.39 23.36
N ASP A 213 9.43 11.52 24.08
CA ASP A 213 8.92 10.56 25.10
C ASP A 213 7.55 9.94 24.70
N PRO A 214 7.51 9.06 23.71
CA PRO A 214 6.26 8.40 23.30
C PRO A 214 5.70 7.50 24.40
N ASP A 215 4.37 7.27 24.40
CA ASP A 215 3.74 6.31 25.29
C ASP A 215 3.99 4.86 24.84
N VAL A 216 4.21 4.66 23.52
CA VAL A 216 4.46 3.35 22.89
C VAL A 216 5.49 3.54 21.78
N VAL A 217 6.42 2.58 21.68
CA VAL A 217 7.32 2.48 20.50
C VAL A 217 6.86 1.32 19.63
N LEU A 218 6.59 1.62 18.35
CA LEU A 218 6.24 0.65 17.33
C LEU A 218 7.48 0.29 16.51
N ILE A 219 7.80 -0.99 16.40
CA ILE A 219 8.88 -1.53 15.58
C ILE A 219 8.38 -2.68 14.72
N GLY A 220 9.06 -2.97 13.61
CA GLY A 220 8.80 -4.18 12.82
C GLY A 220 9.57 -5.38 13.37
N VAL A 221 9.08 -6.58 13.03
CA VAL A 221 9.73 -7.84 13.40
C VAL A 221 10.83 -8.18 12.38
N TRP A 222 12.04 -7.62 12.59
CA TRP A 222 13.24 -7.99 11.83
C TRP A 222 14.42 -8.21 12.77
N PRO A 223 15.45 -8.96 12.32
CA PRO A 223 16.58 -9.29 13.17
C PRO A 223 17.23 -8.07 13.81
N GLY A 224 17.32 -8.05 15.13
CA GLY A 224 17.97 -6.98 15.88
C GLY A 224 17.15 -5.72 16.13
N ALA A 225 15.93 -5.58 15.61
CA ALA A 225 15.11 -4.36 15.78
C ALA A 225 14.88 -4.05 17.27
N ARG A 226 14.35 -5.01 18.03
CA ARG A 226 14.13 -4.85 19.47
C ARG A 226 15.45 -4.66 20.24
N LYS A 227 16.46 -5.45 19.90
CA LYS A 227 17.78 -5.39 20.54
C LYS A 227 18.40 -4.01 20.39
N SER A 228 18.38 -3.44 19.17
CA SER A 228 18.91 -2.09 18.91
C SER A 228 18.21 -0.99 19.70
N LEU A 229 16.95 -1.17 20.06
CA LEU A 229 16.19 -0.23 20.89
C LEU A 229 16.51 -0.40 22.39
N VAL A 230 16.47 -1.63 22.91
CA VAL A 230 16.60 -1.89 24.35
C VAL A 230 18.03 -1.82 24.87
N GLU A 231 19.02 -2.02 24.01
CA GLU A 231 20.45 -1.87 24.34
C GLU A 231 21.02 -0.48 24.02
N HIS A 232 20.22 0.40 23.40
CA HIS A 232 20.68 1.75 23.08
C HIS A 232 20.85 2.60 24.36
N PRO A 233 22.00 3.29 24.59
CA PRO A 233 22.29 3.99 25.83
C PRO A 233 21.22 5.03 26.24
N LEU A 234 20.57 5.66 25.28
CA LEU A 234 19.55 6.67 25.51
C LEU A 234 18.13 6.11 25.39
N LEU A 235 17.82 5.33 24.34
CA LEU A 235 16.46 4.86 24.06
C LEU A 235 15.98 3.82 25.08
N SER A 236 16.87 3.02 25.67
CA SER A 236 16.54 2.11 26.78
C SER A 236 15.94 2.84 28.00
N ARG A 237 16.19 4.14 28.13
CA ARG A 237 15.69 5.00 29.20
C ARG A 237 14.32 5.61 28.90
N LEU A 238 13.79 5.50 27.67
CA LEU A 238 12.41 5.89 27.36
C LEU A 238 11.43 5.19 28.29
N ARG A 239 10.41 5.94 28.74
CA ARG A 239 9.34 5.38 29.58
C ARG A 239 8.68 4.19 28.90
N ALA A 240 8.34 4.29 27.61
CA ALA A 240 7.75 3.20 26.85
C ALA A 240 8.61 1.94 26.83
N VAL A 241 9.94 2.05 26.75
CA VAL A 241 10.84 0.88 26.74
C VAL A 241 10.95 0.26 28.14
N ARG A 242 11.10 1.06 29.19
CA ARG A 242 11.17 0.61 30.57
C ARG A 242 9.89 -0.09 31.05
N ASP A 243 8.74 0.41 30.60
CA ASP A 243 7.42 -0.11 30.96
C ASP A 243 6.99 -1.26 30.04
N GLY A 244 7.87 -1.75 29.14
CA GLY A 244 7.60 -2.83 28.20
C GLY A 244 6.60 -2.48 27.11
N ARG A 245 6.32 -1.20 26.88
CA ARG A 245 5.37 -0.70 25.87
C ARG A 245 6.03 -0.57 24.50
N VAL A 246 6.68 -1.63 24.06
CA VAL A 246 7.26 -1.79 22.73
C VAL A 246 6.42 -2.78 21.97
N VAL A 247 5.75 -2.30 20.92
CA VAL A 247 4.91 -3.14 20.04
C VAL A 247 5.76 -3.60 18.86
N GLU A 248 5.93 -4.91 18.75
CA GLU A 248 6.54 -5.58 17.62
C GLU A 248 5.43 -5.99 16.65
N MET A 249 5.39 -5.35 15.48
CA MET A 249 4.39 -5.63 14.47
C MET A 249 4.97 -6.53 13.38
N PRO A 250 4.25 -7.59 12.94
CA PRO A 250 4.65 -8.37 11.79
C PRO A 250 4.99 -7.47 10.60
N THR A 251 6.14 -7.69 9.98
CA THR A 251 6.67 -6.76 8.98
C THR A 251 5.77 -6.69 7.75
N GLU A 252 5.19 -7.82 7.34
CA GLU A 252 4.22 -7.92 6.23
C GLU A 252 2.96 -7.06 6.46
N LEU A 253 2.55 -6.85 7.71
CA LEU A 253 1.46 -5.93 8.06
C LEU A 253 1.94 -4.48 8.19
N LEU A 254 3.15 -4.27 8.69
CA LEU A 254 3.70 -2.93 8.92
C LEU A 254 3.99 -2.19 7.61
N VAL A 255 4.43 -2.91 6.58
CA VAL A 255 4.84 -2.32 5.30
C VAL A 255 3.78 -2.44 4.19
N THR A 256 2.64 -3.07 4.46
CA THR A 256 1.61 -3.27 3.43
C THR A 256 0.93 -1.96 3.03
N LEU A 257 0.73 -1.80 1.72
CA LEU A 257 0.01 -0.69 1.09
C LEU A 257 -1.20 -1.20 0.28
N SER A 258 -1.59 -2.46 0.49
CA SER A 258 -2.71 -3.12 -0.18
C SER A 258 -3.98 -3.12 0.69
N GLN A 259 -4.94 -4.00 0.38
CA GLN A 259 -6.12 -4.25 1.20
C GLN A 259 -5.77 -4.70 2.63
N HIS A 260 -4.58 -5.26 2.84
CA HIS A 260 -4.11 -5.69 4.16
C HIS A 260 -3.77 -4.53 5.11
N ALA A 261 -3.76 -3.28 4.62
CA ALA A 261 -3.64 -2.10 5.48
C ALA A 261 -4.82 -1.98 6.49
N ALA A 262 -6.00 -2.50 6.16
CA ALA A 262 -7.11 -2.60 7.11
C ALA A 262 -6.86 -3.65 8.20
N ASP A 263 -6.25 -4.80 7.82
CA ASP A 263 -5.84 -5.85 8.77
C ASP A 263 -4.72 -5.35 9.69
N ALA A 264 -3.77 -4.60 9.14
CA ALA A 264 -2.70 -3.93 9.88
C ALA A 264 -3.25 -2.95 10.91
N SER A 265 -4.24 -2.13 10.52
CA SER A 265 -4.93 -1.19 11.41
C SER A 265 -5.65 -1.92 12.55
N TRP A 266 -6.33 -3.00 12.24
CA TRP A 266 -7.00 -3.84 13.24
C TRP A 266 -5.99 -4.46 14.20
N TYR A 267 -4.91 -5.05 13.68
CA TYR A 267 -3.86 -5.67 14.50
C TYR A 267 -3.29 -4.66 15.50
N LEU A 268 -2.83 -3.49 15.03
CA LEU A 268 -2.26 -2.47 15.91
C LEU A 268 -3.28 -1.98 16.94
N ALA A 269 -4.52 -1.72 16.54
CA ALA A 269 -5.58 -1.32 17.46
C ALA A 269 -5.88 -2.37 18.52
N SER A 270 -5.85 -3.67 18.18
CA SER A 270 -6.06 -4.75 19.14
C SER A 270 -4.95 -4.83 20.20
N VAL A 271 -3.75 -4.35 19.88
CA VAL A 271 -2.64 -4.25 20.83
C VAL A 271 -2.76 -3.01 21.71
N LEU A 272 -3.16 -1.88 21.13
CA LEU A 272 -3.25 -0.60 21.84
C LEU A 272 -4.52 -0.48 22.69
N HIS A 273 -5.61 -1.12 22.26
CA HIS A 273 -6.94 -1.03 22.88
C HIS A 273 -7.58 -2.42 23.06
N PRO A 274 -6.95 -3.34 23.81
CA PRO A 274 -7.39 -4.75 23.91
C PRO A 274 -8.82 -4.91 24.48
N ASP A 275 -9.29 -3.95 25.29
CA ASP A 275 -10.64 -3.96 25.87
C ASP A 275 -11.72 -3.55 24.84
N ARG A 276 -11.34 -2.98 23.70
CA ARG A 276 -12.25 -2.47 22.66
C ARG A 276 -12.16 -3.27 21.37
N VAL A 277 -10.96 -3.74 21.03
CA VAL A 277 -10.67 -4.42 19.76
C VAL A 277 -10.08 -5.81 20.04
N PRO A 278 -10.79 -6.89 19.71
CA PRO A 278 -10.28 -8.25 19.92
C PRO A 278 -9.12 -8.56 18.96
N ARG A 279 -8.24 -9.50 19.35
CA ARG A 279 -7.10 -9.95 18.52
C ARG A 279 -7.51 -10.57 17.20
N SER A 280 -8.56 -11.39 17.20
CA SER A 280 -9.15 -11.94 15.97
C SER A 280 -10.37 -11.12 15.59
N ARG A 281 -10.50 -10.82 14.29
CA ARG A 281 -11.75 -10.25 13.77
C ARG A 281 -12.89 -11.26 13.92
N PRO A 282 -14.09 -10.81 14.29
CA PRO A 282 -15.28 -11.66 14.31
C PRO A 282 -15.68 -12.15 12.93
#